data_1136806aae48ac553c73d6ac8d96e5d2
#
_entry.id   1136806aae48ac553c73d6ac8d96e5d2
#
_cell.length_a   1.000
_cell.length_b   1.000
_cell.length_c   1.000
_cell.angle_alpha   90.00
_cell.angle_beta   90.00
_cell.angle_gamma   90.00
#
_symmetry.space_group_name_H-M   'P 1'
#
loop_
_entity.id
_entity.type
_entity.pdbx_description
1 polymer ?
#
loop_
_entity_poly.entity_id
_entity_poly.type
_entity_poly.pdbx_seq_one_letter_code
_entity_poly.pdbx_strand_id
1 'polypeptide(L)'
;MMKQRCIAKLFRIRISLIRFYFTKVAYIKCWFWGVNIDKGCKFVGPILIYKEPGSIIKIGKNCRFSSYNYTNFRGLNHKVIIQTGCKDASIFIGDNCGFSGTSLVCNKSIVIENNCAFGANVNIGDRDEHKDRYATEDKEVFIGHDTWLGMNVTVLKGVSIGSNCVVGANSLVTKDIPNNVVAAGSPAKVLKIR
;
A
#
# COMPACT_ATOMS: atom_id res chain seq x y z
N MET A 1 5.92 -30.60 -23.63
CA MET A 1 5.76 -29.15 -23.91
C MET A 1 4.31 -28.68 -24.01
N MET A 2 3.43 -29.32 -24.79
CA MET A 2 2.02 -28.92 -24.98
C MET A 2 1.19 -28.93 -23.67
N LYS A 3 1.31 -29.95 -22.82
CA LYS A 3 0.62 -30.09 -21.53
C LYS A 3 0.96 -28.93 -20.55
N GLN A 4 2.23 -28.51 -20.46
CA GLN A 4 2.67 -27.39 -19.62
C GLN A 4 2.13 -26.04 -20.09
N ARG A 5 2.08 -25.82 -21.42
CA ARG A 5 1.48 -24.61 -22.00
C ARG A 5 -0.02 -24.50 -21.70
N CYS A 6 -0.73 -25.64 -21.73
CA CYS A 6 -2.15 -25.70 -21.40
C CYS A 6 -2.39 -25.36 -19.92
N ILE A 7 -1.61 -25.93 -18.99
CA ILE A 7 -1.69 -25.64 -17.54
C ILE A 7 -1.42 -24.16 -17.28
N ALA A 8 -0.37 -23.58 -17.88
CA ALA A 8 -0.05 -22.17 -17.72
C ALA A 8 -1.17 -21.24 -18.26
N LYS A 9 -1.81 -21.61 -19.37
CA LYS A 9 -2.97 -20.89 -19.90
C LYS A 9 -4.16 -20.93 -18.95
N LEU A 10 -4.50 -22.09 -18.41
CA LEU A 10 -5.58 -22.26 -17.43
C LEU A 10 -5.31 -21.45 -16.15
N PHE A 11 -4.08 -21.45 -15.67
CA PHE A 11 -3.68 -20.63 -14.52
C PHE A 11 -3.89 -19.13 -14.78
N ARG A 12 -3.49 -18.61 -15.95
CA ARG A 12 -3.69 -17.21 -16.32
C ARG A 12 -5.18 -16.84 -16.42
N ILE A 13 -6.00 -17.74 -16.99
CA ILE A 13 -7.46 -17.55 -17.05
C ILE A 13 -8.04 -17.47 -15.64
N ARG A 14 -7.67 -18.41 -14.76
CA ARG A 14 -8.10 -18.41 -13.35
C ARG A 14 -7.77 -17.09 -12.65
N ILE A 15 -6.53 -16.60 -12.79
CA ILE A 15 -6.12 -15.32 -12.20
C ILE A 15 -6.93 -14.16 -12.78
N SER A 16 -7.23 -14.18 -14.09
CA SER A 16 -8.04 -13.14 -14.72
C SER A 16 -9.48 -13.12 -14.18
N LEU A 17 -10.10 -14.29 -13.98
CA LEU A 17 -11.44 -14.40 -13.39
C LEU A 17 -11.46 -13.93 -11.93
N ILE A 18 -10.48 -14.36 -11.14
CA ILE A 18 -10.29 -13.92 -9.75
C ILE A 18 -10.18 -12.39 -9.70
N ARG A 19 -9.33 -11.81 -10.55
CA ARG A 19 -9.16 -10.36 -10.63
C ARG A 19 -10.44 -9.64 -11.01
N PHE A 20 -11.16 -10.14 -11.99
CA PHE A 20 -12.45 -9.57 -12.42
C PHE A 20 -13.44 -9.55 -11.26
N TYR A 21 -13.64 -10.70 -10.59
CA TYR A 21 -14.54 -10.84 -9.46
C TYR A 21 -14.18 -9.90 -8.30
N PHE A 22 -12.95 -9.95 -7.82
CA PHE A 22 -12.54 -9.12 -6.67
C PHE A 22 -12.48 -7.63 -7.01
N THR A 23 -12.22 -7.27 -8.28
CA THR A 23 -12.32 -5.87 -8.70
C THR A 23 -13.76 -5.37 -8.56
N LYS A 24 -14.76 -6.11 -9.02
CA LYS A 24 -16.18 -5.72 -8.84
C LYS A 24 -16.57 -5.62 -7.37
N VAL A 25 -16.20 -6.61 -6.56
CA VAL A 25 -16.45 -6.61 -5.10
C VAL A 25 -15.77 -5.42 -4.42
N ALA A 26 -14.55 -5.08 -4.79
CA ALA A 26 -13.84 -3.94 -4.22
C ALA A 26 -14.51 -2.61 -4.53
N TYR A 27 -14.95 -2.38 -5.78
CA TYR A 27 -15.70 -1.16 -6.14
C TYR A 27 -17.00 -1.04 -5.35
N ILE A 28 -17.76 -2.15 -5.16
CA ILE A 28 -18.97 -2.16 -4.32
C ILE A 28 -18.63 -1.81 -2.86
N LYS A 29 -17.55 -2.38 -2.30
CA LYS A 29 -17.09 -2.03 -0.96
C LYS A 29 -16.67 -0.57 -0.85
N CYS A 30 -15.93 -0.03 -1.82
CA CYS A 30 -15.55 1.37 -1.86
C CYS A 30 -16.80 2.28 -1.86
N TRP A 31 -17.79 1.95 -2.68
CA TRP A 31 -19.06 2.68 -2.71
C TRP A 31 -19.78 2.62 -1.36
N PHE A 32 -19.89 1.43 -0.77
CA PHE A 32 -20.54 1.24 0.54
C PHE A 32 -19.86 2.05 1.66
N TRP A 33 -18.53 2.08 1.68
CA TRP A 33 -17.76 2.84 2.66
C TRP A 33 -17.58 4.32 2.30
N GLY A 34 -18.11 4.80 1.18
CA GLY A 34 -17.93 6.18 0.70
C GLY A 34 -16.46 6.50 0.39
N VAL A 35 -15.72 5.53 -0.15
CA VAL A 35 -14.35 5.69 -0.62
C VAL A 35 -14.37 6.18 -2.06
N ASN A 36 -13.67 7.27 -2.34
CA ASN A 36 -13.51 7.80 -3.69
C ASN A 36 -12.43 6.99 -4.42
N ILE A 37 -12.83 6.20 -5.42
CA ILE A 37 -11.92 5.40 -6.24
C ILE A 37 -12.09 5.71 -7.72
N ASP A 38 -10.99 6.03 -8.38
CA ASP A 38 -10.97 6.33 -9.81
C ASP A 38 -10.95 5.05 -10.68
N LYS A 39 -11.09 5.25 -12.00
CA LYS A 39 -11.20 4.17 -13.00
C LYS A 39 -9.88 3.39 -13.14
N GLY A 40 -9.99 2.15 -13.60
CA GLY A 40 -8.85 1.32 -13.99
C GLY A 40 -8.18 0.57 -12.85
N CYS A 41 -8.60 0.77 -11.60
CA CYS A 41 -8.06 0.02 -10.46
C CYS A 41 -8.38 -1.48 -10.55
N LYS A 42 -7.42 -2.32 -10.16
CA LYS A 42 -7.52 -3.79 -10.26
C LYS A 42 -7.20 -4.43 -8.92
N PHE A 43 -8.07 -5.35 -8.51
CA PHE A 43 -7.92 -6.06 -7.25
C PHE A 43 -7.74 -7.56 -7.51
N VAL A 44 -6.65 -8.13 -6.99
CA VAL A 44 -6.38 -9.55 -7.06
C VAL A 44 -6.45 -10.14 -5.65
N GLY A 45 -7.62 -10.60 -5.30
CA GLY A 45 -7.96 -11.04 -3.95
C GLY A 45 -8.74 -10.00 -3.13
N PRO A 46 -9.18 -10.41 -1.93
CA PRO A 46 -10.01 -9.57 -1.07
C PRO A 46 -9.23 -8.38 -0.51
N ILE A 47 -9.89 -7.24 -0.36
CA ILE A 47 -9.36 -6.06 0.34
C ILE A 47 -10.16 -5.83 1.62
N LEU A 48 -9.47 -5.39 2.68
CA LEU A 48 -10.07 -4.87 3.90
C LEU A 48 -10.07 -3.33 3.81
N ILE A 49 -11.24 -2.75 3.77
CA ILE A 49 -11.44 -1.30 3.82
C ILE A 49 -12.30 -1.00 5.03
N TYR A 50 -11.84 -0.07 5.86
CA TYR A 50 -12.62 0.55 6.92
C TYR A 50 -12.40 2.06 6.88
N LYS A 51 -13.48 2.80 6.78
CA LYS A 51 -13.46 4.26 6.72
C LYS A 51 -14.27 4.82 7.86
N GLU A 52 -13.62 5.50 8.80
CA GLU A 52 -14.29 6.19 9.89
C GLU A 52 -15.23 7.28 9.34
N PRO A 53 -16.46 7.42 9.87
CA PRO A 53 -17.36 8.50 9.49
C PRO A 53 -16.69 9.87 9.61
N GLY A 54 -16.79 10.69 8.54
CA GLY A 54 -16.14 12.01 8.47
C GLY A 54 -14.71 11.99 7.93
N SER A 55 -14.03 10.82 7.85
CA SER A 55 -12.71 10.72 7.25
C SER A 55 -12.76 10.70 5.72
N ILE A 56 -11.59 10.76 5.06
CA ILE A 56 -11.47 10.76 3.61
C ILE A 56 -10.53 9.61 3.17
N ILE A 57 -10.97 8.80 2.20
CA ILE A 57 -10.10 7.89 1.46
C ILE A 57 -10.31 8.16 -0.02
N LYS A 58 -9.22 8.53 -0.72
CA LYS A 58 -9.22 8.78 -2.15
C LYS A 58 -8.14 7.95 -2.84
N ILE A 59 -8.52 7.20 -3.87
CA ILE A 59 -7.64 6.31 -4.64
C ILE A 59 -7.67 6.74 -6.11
N GLY A 60 -6.52 7.08 -6.66
CA GLY A 60 -6.35 7.50 -8.04
C GLY A 60 -6.50 6.36 -9.06
N LYS A 61 -6.21 6.66 -10.32
CA LYS A 61 -6.44 5.79 -11.48
C LYS A 61 -5.43 4.64 -11.53
N ASN A 62 -5.87 3.53 -12.15
CA ASN A 62 -5.00 2.42 -12.55
C ASN A 62 -4.20 1.75 -11.42
N CYS A 63 -4.58 1.93 -10.16
CA CYS A 63 -3.93 1.29 -9.03
C CYS A 63 -4.16 -0.23 -9.03
N ARG A 64 -3.17 -0.96 -8.52
CA ARG A 64 -3.24 -2.42 -8.39
C ARG A 64 -3.08 -2.84 -6.94
N PHE A 65 -4.03 -3.66 -6.46
CA PHE A 65 -4.04 -4.20 -5.10
C PHE A 65 -4.00 -5.72 -5.16
N SER A 66 -2.96 -6.33 -4.58
CA SER A 66 -2.77 -7.78 -4.55
C SER A 66 -2.83 -8.30 -3.12
N SER A 67 -3.79 -9.19 -2.87
CA SER A 67 -4.02 -9.82 -1.56
C SER A 67 -4.00 -11.35 -1.64
N TYR A 68 -3.56 -11.89 -2.76
CA TYR A 68 -3.59 -13.34 -3.02
C TYR A 68 -2.18 -13.90 -3.14
N ASN A 69 -1.84 -14.89 -2.32
CA ASN A 69 -0.52 -15.53 -2.31
C ASN A 69 -0.14 -16.14 -3.66
N TYR A 70 -1.12 -16.62 -4.42
CA TYR A 70 -0.90 -17.18 -5.76
C TYR A 70 -0.44 -16.18 -6.82
N THR A 71 -0.51 -14.89 -6.54
CA THR A 71 -0.12 -13.83 -7.47
C THR A 71 1.14 -13.09 -7.04
N ASN A 72 1.60 -13.37 -5.84
CA ASN A 72 2.85 -12.85 -5.32
C ASN A 72 3.65 -13.99 -4.67
N PHE A 73 4.59 -14.56 -5.42
CA PHE A 73 5.41 -15.70 -4.99
C PHE A 73 6.40 -15.35 -3.84
N ARG A 74 6.45 -14.09 -3.41
CA ARG A 74 7.20 -13.68 -2.20
C ARG A 74 6.46 -13.99 -0.91
N GLY A 75 5.20 -14.40 -1.01
CA GLY A 75 4.33 -14.64 0.13
C GLY A 75 3.69 -13.35 0.66
N LEU A 76 2.39 -13.41 0.92
CA LEU A 76 1.65 -12.32 1.56
C LEU A 76 1.14 -12.81 2.91
N ASN A 77 1.46 -12.10 3.98
CA ASN A 77 1.03 -12.45 5.34
C ASN A 77 -0.42 -12.06 5.59
N HIS A 78 -0.90 -11.02 4.88
CA HIS A 78 -2.25 -10.49 5.03
C HIS A 78 -2.77 -9.87 3.73
N LYS A 79 -4.05 -9.55 3.74
CA LYS A 79 -4.73 -8.81 2.68
C LYS A 79 -4.23 -7.36 2.66
N VAL A 80 -4.43 -6.67 1.53
CA VAL A 80 -4.30 -5.21 1.55
C VAL A 80 -5.33 -4.63 2.52
N ILE A 81 -4.89 -3.76 3.40
CA ILE A 81 -5.67 -3.07 4.43
C ILE A 81 -5.57 -1.57 4.16
N ILE A 82 -6.71 -0.89 4.12
CA ILE A 82 -6.80 0.56 4.04
C ILE A 82 -7.79 0.99 5.11
N GLN A 83 -7.31 1.66 6.14
CA GLN A 83 -8.10 2.00 7.32
C GLN A 83 -7.85 3.44 7.75
N THR A 84 -8.94 4.18 8.01
CA THR A 84 -8.93 5.41 8.79
C THR A 84 -9.56 5.15 10.15
N GLY A 85 -8.96 5.68 11.23
CA GLY A 85 -9.39 5.44 12.61
C GLY A 85 -9.91 6.70 13.33
N CYS A 86 -9.88 7.88 12.69
CA CYS A 86 -10.37 9.15 13.23
C CYS A 86 -11.22 9.90 12.21
N LYS A 87 -12.13 10.74 12.69
CA LYS A 87 -13.09 11.51 11.89
C LYS A 87 -12.42 12.36 10.80
N ASP A 88 -11.31 13.02 11.12
CA ASP A 88 -10.62 13.95 10.20
C ASP A 88 -9.43 13.29 9.50
N ALA A 89 -9.28 11.97 9.63
CA ALA A 89 -8.21 11.22 9.00
C ALA A 89 -8.34 11.22 7.47
N SER A 90 -7.21 11.24 6.78
CA SER A 90 -7.20 11.24 5.32
C SER A 90 -6.15 10.30 4.72
N ILE A 91 -6.55 9.48 3.75
CA ILE A 91 -5.64 8.68 2.91
C ILE A 91 -5.81 9.12 1.47
N PHE A 92 -4.72 9.63 0.87
CA PHE A 92 -4.66 9.97 -0.54
C PHE A 92 -3.66 9.05 -1.25
N ILE A 93 -4.12 8.33 -2.25
CA ILE A 93 -3.31 7.47 -3.11
C ILE A 93 -3.39 8.02 -4.52
N GLY A 94 -2.25 8.35 -5.10
CA GLY A 94 -2.11 8.82 -6.46
C GLY A 94 -2.35 7.75 -7.52
N ASP A 95 -2.10 8.09 -8.77
CA ASP A 95 -2.32 7.23 -9.93
C ASP A 95 -1.21 6.16 -10.07
N ASN A 96 -1.54 5.04 -10.70
CA ASN A 96 -0.61 3.97 -11.09
C ASN A 96 0.16 3.31 -9.93
N CYS A 97 -0.36 3.35 -8.71
CA CYS A 97 0.29 2.74 -7.55
C CYS A 97 0.02 1.24 -7.45
N GLY A 98 1.01 0.49 -6.94
CA GLY A 98 0.93 -0.96 -6.78
C GLY A 98 1.16 -1.43 -5.35
N PHE A 99 0.23 -2.22 -4.79
CA PHE A 99 0.23 -2.68 -3.41
C PHE A 99 0.14 -4.21 -3.33
N SER A 100 0.95 -4.82 -2.48
CA SER A 100 0.98 -6.27 -2.28
C SER A 100 0.92 -6.61 -0.79
N GLY A 101 -0.24 -6.99 -0.27
CA GLY A 101 -0.42 -7.23 1.17
C GLY A 101 0.01 -6.03 2.03
N THR A 102 -0.25 -4.83 1.57
CA THR A 102 0.17 -3.59 2.22
C THR A 102 -0.88 -3.14 3.23
N SER A 103 -0.45 -2.69 4.41
CA SER A 103 -1.30 -2.02 5.39
C SER A 103 -1.10 -0.52 5.37
N LEU A 104 -2.19 0.23 5.23
CA LEU A 104 -2.27 1.67 5.41
C LEU A 104 -3.23 1.93 6.58
N VAL A 105 -2.69 2.36 7.72
CA VAL A 105 -3.47 2.61 8.95
C VAL A 105 -3.29 4.05 9.37
N CYS A 106 -4.37 4.82 9.33
CA CYS A 106 -4.32 6.27 9.37
C CYS A 106 -5.27 6.87 10.42
N ASN A 107 -4.74 7.76 11.24
CA ASN A 107 -5.52 8.60 12.16
C ASN A 107 -5.47 10.08 11.79
N LYS A 108 -4.41 10.53 11.09
CA LYS A 108 -4.21 11.92 10.69
C LYS A 108 -4.13 12.05 9.17
N SER A 109 -3.00 11.68 8.55
CA SER A 109 -2.86 11.78 7.10
C SER A 109 -1.78 10.82 6.56
N ILE A 110 -2.13 10.07 5.52
CA ILE A 110 -1.18 9.34 4.69
C ILE A 110 -1.35 9.79 3.25
N VAL A 111 -0.29 10.35 2.67
CA VAL A 111 -0.26 10.79 1.27
C VAL A 111 0.75 9.96 0.51
N ILE A 112 0.30 9.33 -0.56
CA ILE A 112 1.11 8.56 -1.50
C ILE A 112 0.92 9.18 -2.88
N GLU A 113 1.98 9.69 -3.48
CA GLU A 113 1.93 10.26 -4.81
C GLU A 113 1.89 9.19 -5.92
N ASN A 114 1.97 9.63 -7.17
CA ASN A 114 1.81 8.77 -8.36
C ASN A 114 2.96 7.77 -8.54
N ASN A 115 2.69 6.68 -9.25
CA ASN A 115 3.68 5.68 -9.71
C ASN A 115 4.46 4.99 -8.59
N CYS A 116 3.93 4.92 -7.38
CA CYS A 116 4.58 4.26 -6.25
C CYS A 116 4.34 2.75 -6.27
N ALA A 117 5.36 1.98 -5.89
CA ALA A 117 5.28 0.52 -5.81
C ALA A 117 5.62 0.02 -4.40
N PHE A 118 4.76 -0.85 -3.88
CA PHE A 118 4.91 -1.43 -2.54
C PHE A 118 5.07 -2.94 -2.67
N GLY A 119 6.21 -3.42 -2.22
CA GLY A 119 6.52 -4.84 -2.13
C GLY A 119 5.60 -5.59 -1.17
N ALA A 120 5.84 -6.90 -1.00
CA ALA A 120 5.01 -7.72 -0.12
C ALA A 120 5.07 -7.23 1.32
N ASN A 121 3.88 -7.13 1.96
CA ASN A 121 3.74 -6.87 3.39
C ASN A 121 4.34 -5.54 3.89
N VAL A 122 4.29 -4.49 3.09
CA VAL A 122 4.69 -3.14 3.54
C VAL A 122 3.69 -2.62 4.55
N ASN A 123 4.18 -2.03 5.64
CA ASN A 123 3.38 -1.41 6.68
C ASN A 123 3.62 0.11 6.72
N ILE A 124 2.55 0.89 6.70
CA ILE A 124 2.59 2.35 6.78
C ILE A 124 1.54 2.79 7.80
N GLY A 125 1.99 3.48 8.85
CA GLY A 125 1.11 4.02 9.87
C GLY A 125 1.53 5.40 10.33
N ASP A 126 0.57 6.26 10.56
CA ASP A 126 0.76 7.63 11.04
C ASP A 126 0.51 7.77 12.56
N ARG A 127 0.31 6.63 13.24
CA ARG A 127 -0.05 6.56 14.65
C ARG A 127 0.75 5.48 15.40
N ASP A 128 0.69 5.53 16.74
CA ASP A 128 1.04 4.41 17.61
C ASP A 128 -0.20 3.52 17.84
N GLU A 129 0.00 2.19 17.87
CA GLU A 129 -1.12 1.24 18.06
C GLU A 129 -1.69 1.26 19.48
N HIS A 130 -0.87 1.62 20.47
CA HIS A 130 -1.26 1.64 21.88
C HIS A 130 -1.41 3.07 22.41
N LYS A 131 -2.60 3.39 22.91
CA LYS A 131 -2.88 4.66 23.60
C LYS A 131 -2.51 4.54 25.09
N ASP A 132 -1.27 4.34 25.37
CA ASP A 132 -0.74 4.40 26.74
C ASP A 132 -0.10 5.76 27.03
N ARG A 133 0.46 5.91 28.25
CA ARG A 133 1.15 7.13 28.69
C ARG A 133 2.35 7.53 27.82
N TYR A 134 2.81 6.65 26.94
CA TYR A 134 3.95 6.87 26.03
C TYR A 134 3.51 7.16 24.61
N ALA A 135 2.21 7.05 24.30
CA ALA A 135 1.69 7.39 22.99
C ALA A 135 1.92 8.89 22.72
N THR A 136 2.56 9.19 21.63
CA THR A 136 2.77 10.56 21.17
C THR A 136 1.74 10.89 20.09
N GLU A 137 1.63 12.17 19.72
CA GLU A 137 0.71 12.64 18.70
C GLU A 137 0.86 11.88 17.38
N ASP A 138 -0.26 11.65 16.71
CA ASP A 138 -0.31 11.12 15.34
C ASP A 138 0.37 12.12 14.40
N LYS A 139 1.24 11.63 13.50
CA LYS A 139 2.04 12.47 12.59
C LYS A 139 1.90 11.98 11.16
N GLU A 140 1.66 12.90 10.25
CA GLU A 140 1.46 12.63 8.84
C GLU A 140 2.60 11.82 8.22
N VAL A 141 2.27 10.96 7.27
CA VAL A 141 3.23 10.22 6.46
C VAL A 141 3.08 10.65 5.00
N PHE A 142 4.20 10.95 4.36
CA PHE A 142 4.25 11.32 2.96
C PHE A 142 5.19 10.41 2.18
N ILE A 143 4.76 9.98 0.97
CA ILE A 143 5.57 9.20 0.04
C ILE A 143 5.49 9.86 -1.34
N GLY A 144 6.61 10.39 -1.81
CA GLY A 144 6.76 11.06 -3.09
C GLY A 144 6.68 10.10 -4.27
N HIS A 145 6.40 10.67 -5.44
CA HIS A 145 6.17 9.94 -6.69
C HIS A 145 7.38 9.08 -7.12
N ASP A 146 7.11 8.05 -7.93
CA ASP A 146 8.14 7.13 -8.49
C ASP A 146 8.98 6.41 -7.42
N THR A 147 8.44 6.25 -6.23
CA THR A 147 9.13 5.62 -5.09
C THR A 147 8.74 4.14 -4.96
N TRP A 148 9.76 3.31 -4.71
CA TRP A 148 9.59 1.89 -4.48
C TRP A 148 10.01 1.50 -3.06
N LEU A 149 9.06 0.97 -2.29
CA LEU A 149 9.33 0.34 -1.00
C LEU A 149 9.42 -1.18 -1.19
N GLY A 150 10.54 -1.77 -0.79
CA GLY A 150 10.78 -3.21 -0.86
C GLY A 150 9.86 -4.00 0.07
N MET A 151 9.99 -5.32 0.03
CA MET A 151 9.21 -6.25 0.88
C MET A 151 9.46 -5.99 2.37
N ASN A 152 8.40 -6.10 3.19
CA ASN A 152 8.44 -5.95 4.66
C ASN A 152 9.01 -4.59 5.13
N VAL A 153 8.96 -3.54 4.33
CA VAL A 153 9.30 -2.20 4.78
C VAL A 153 8.23 -1.71 5.75
N THR A 154 8.66 -1.14 6.85
CA THR A 154 7.79 -0.44 7.82
C THR A 154 8.13 1.04 7.81
N VAL A 155 7.12 1.90 7.60
CA VAL A 155 7.23 3.35 7.67
C VAL A 155 6.49 3.83 8.90
N LEU A 156 7.21 4.50 9.79
CA LEU A 156 6.65 5.03 11.03
C LEU A 156 6.02 6.41 10.81
N LYS A 157 5.20 6.82 11.76
CA LYS A 157 4.55 8.12 11.80
C LYS A 157 5.53 9.28 11.69
N GLY A 158 5.12 10.34 11.02
CA GLY A 158 5.90 11.57 10.84
C GLY A 158 7.01 11.45 9.80
N VAL A 159 7.09 10.35 9.06
CA VAL A 159 8.13 10.16 8.04
C VAL A 159 7.68 10.71 6.69
N SER A 160 8.56 11.47 6.07
CA SER A 160 8.47 11.89 4.67
C SER A 160 9.52 11.16 3.84
N ILE A 161 9.08 10.38 2.85
CA ILE A 161 9.94 9.76 1.86
C ILE A 161 9.82 10.54 0.56
N GLY A 162 10.93 11.07 0.07
CA GLY A 162 10.98 11.85 -1.15
C GLY A 162 10.65 11.07 -2.41
N SER A 163 10.61 11.78 -3.53
CA SER A 163 10.34 11.20 -4.85
C SER A 163 11.55 10.47 -5.42
N ASN A 164 11.29 9.52 -6.34
CA ASN A 164 12.31 8.75 -7.03
C ASN A 164 13.25 8.00 -6.06
N CYS A 165 12.70 7.44 -4.98
CA CYS A 165 13.44 6.70 -3.96
C CYS A 165 13.26 5.18 -4.09
N VAL A 166 14.24 4.45 -3.60
CA VAL A 166 14.14 3.00 -3.36
C VAL A 166 14.46 2.73 -1.90
N VAL A 167 13.53 2.10 -1.20
CA VAL A 167 13.76 1.61 0.16
C VAL A 167 13.93 0.09 0.10
N GLY A 168 15.08 -0.40 0.54
CA GLY A 168 15.42 -1.82 0.54
C GLY A 168 14.47 -2.66 1.39
N ALA A 169 14.34 -3.94 1.07
CA ALA A 169 13.48 -4.87 1.81
C ALA A 169 13.89 -4.97 3.30
N ASN A 170 12.93 -5.26 4.17
CA ASN A 170 13.10 -5.39 5.63
C ASN A 170 13.64 -4.11 6.31
N SER A 171 13.43 -2.94 5.72
CA SER A 171 13.85 -1.67 6.32
C SER A 171 12.80 -1.12 7.27
N LEU A 172 13.26 -0.48 8.35
CA LEU A 172 12.46 0.31 9.27
C LEU A 172 12.75 1.81 9.04
N VAL A 173 11.81 2.53 8.45
CA VAL A 173 11.96 3.96 8.16
C VAL A 173 11.43 4.77 9.34
N THR A 174 12.35 5.39 10.08
CA THR A 174 12.07 6.17 11.30
C THR A 174 12.37 7.66 11.14
N LYS A 175 12.98 8.06 10.01
CA LYS A 175 13.36 9.43 9.69
C LYS A 175 13.12 9.70 8.19
N ASP A 176 13.04 10.96 7.84
CA ASP A 176 12.84 11.38 6.46
C ASP A 176 13.95 10.88 5.53
N ILE A 177 13.54 10.54 4.31
CA ILE A 177 14.42 10.11 3.23
C ILE A 177 14.34 11.18 2.12
N PRO A 178 15.45 11.81 1.72
CA PRO A 178 15.45 12.82 0.68
C PRO A 178 15.16 12.22 -0.70
N ASN A 179 14.89 13.08 -1.71
CA ASN A 179 14.64 12.65 -3.08
C ASN A 179 15.86 11.94 -3.71
N ASN A 180 15.59 11.11 -4.70
CA ASN A 180 16.58 10.50 -5.58
C ASN A 180 17.65 9.65 -4.87
N VAL A 181 17.25 8.87 -3.86
CA VAL A 181 18.18 8.03 -3.11
C VAL A 181 17.73 6.59 -3.01
N VAL A 182 18.70 5.73 -2.70
CA VAL A 182 18.50 4.37 -2.23
C VAL A 182 18.78 4.35 -0.74
N ALA A 183 17.82 3.91 0.07
CA ALA A 183 17.96 3.76 1.51
C ALA A 183 17.65 2.32 1.93
N ALA A 184 18.27 1.82 2.98
CA ALA A 184 17.94 0.51 3.57
C ALA A 184 18.42 0.38 5.01
N GLY A 185 17.92 -0.63 5.70
CA GLY A 185 18.35 -1.00 7.06
C GLY A 185 17.29 -0.78 8.13
N SER A 186 17.62 -1.15 9.36
CA SER A 186 16.76 -0.96 10.55
C SER A 186 17.60 -0.35 11.70
N PRO A 187 17.52 0.98 11.89
CA PRO A 187 16.79 1.97 11.10
C PRO A 187 17.37 2.19 9.69
N ALA A 188 16.51 2.59 8.76
CA ALA A 188 16.90 2.86 7.38
C ALA A 188 17.86 4.08 7.29
N LYS A 189 18.90 3.94 6.48
CA LYS A 189 19.87 5.00 6.19
C LYS A 189 20.04 5.13 4.67
N VAL A 190 20.33 6.34 4.21
CA VAL A 190 20.70 6.58 2.81
C VAL A 190 21.98 5.86 2.50
N LEU A 191 22.00 5.04 1.45
CA LEU A 191 23.15 4.27 1.00
C LEU A 191 23.85 4.94 -0.18
N LYS A 192 23.07 5.49 -1.11
CA LYS A 192 23.59 6.15 -2.32
C LYS A 192 22.52 7.01 -2.99
N ILE A 193 22.95 7.90 -3.86
CA ILE A 193 22.08 8.61 -4.81
C ILE A 193 21.63 7.63 -5.91
N ARG A 194 20.39 7.78 -6.37
CA ARG A 194 19.79 6.96 -7.44
C ARG A 194 20.06 7.54 -8.81
#